data_bd6426fd7a17dbbaefc9726d03f00cf1
#
_entry.id   bd6426fd7a17dbbaefc9726d03f00cf1
#
_cell.length_a   1.000
_cell.length_b   1.000
_cell.length_c   1.000
_cell.angle_alpha   90.00
_cell.angle_beta   90.00
_cell.angle_gamma   90.00
#
_symmetry.space_group_name_H-M   'P 1'
#
loop_
_entity.id
_entity.type
_entity.pdbx_description
1 polymer ?
#
loop_
_entity_poly.entity_id
_entity_poly.type
_entity_poly.pdbx_seq_one_letter_code
_entity_poly.pdbx_strand_id
1 'polypeptide(L)'
;MIEELNKIPGFEHLSRKSRVETEMVKSAEVIFVDGQPVASKREGQFVPVLTNTLALEKLPRITVDMGAVPHVVGGADIMAPGIRRVEGSFGEKELVVIIDEKHGKFLAVGRSLLASGELTTTKKGKVVANLHYVGDPVWDVVKSQPPSHSGS
;
A
#
# COMPACT_ATOMS: atom_id res chain seq x y z
N MET A 1 -17.65 7.58 -4.99
CA MET A 1 -16.29 7.05 -4.95
C MET A 1 -15.21 8.10 -4.61
N ILE A 2 -15.23 9.25 -5.25
CA ILE A 2 -14.23 10.28 -4.95
C ILE A 2 -14.26 10.70 -3.49
N GLU A 3 -15.45 10.82 -2.91
CA GLU A 3 -15.57 11.20 -1.51
C GLU A 3 -14.90 10.18 -0.58
N GLU A 4 -15.02 8.89 -0.91
CA GLU A 4 -14.37 7.85 -0.13
C GLU A 4 -12.85 7.89 -0.31
N LEU A 5 -12.39 8.11 -1.53
CA LEU A 5 -10.96 8.20 -1.82
C LEU A 5 -10.34 9.40 -1.12
N ASN A 6 -11.06 10.53 -1.06
CA ASN A 6 -10.56 11.74 -0.44
C ASN A 6 -10.31 11.57 1.06
N LYS A 7 -10.89 10.57 1.69
CA LYS A 7 -10.66 10.29 3.10
C LYS A 7 -9.34 9.58 3.35
N ILE A 8 -8.70 9.08 2.30
CA ILE A 8 -7.43 8.37 2.42
C ILE A 8 -6.30 9.39 2.36
N PRO A 9 -5.32 9.30 3.28
CA PRO A 9 -4.17 10.22 3.20
C PRO A 9 -3.52 10.17 1.84
N GLY A 10 -3.26 11.34 1.27
CA GLY A 10 -2.66 11.46 -0.06
C GLY A 10 -3.66 11.62 -1.18
N PHE A 11 -4.96 11.43 -0.91
CA PHE A 11 -6.00 11.53 -1.94
C PHE A 11 -6.90 12.75 -1.76
N GLU A 12 -6.55 13.64 -0.87
CA GLU A 12 -7.40 14.79 -0.54
C GLU A 12 -7.58 15.76 -1.71
N HIS A 13 -6.67 15.70 -2.67
CA HIS A 13 -6.69 16.62 -3.80
C HIS A 13 -7.68 16.24 -4.90
N LEU A 14 -8.34 15.10 -4.81
CA LEU A 14 -9.28 14.66 -5.84
C LEU A 14 -10.53 15.54 -5.81
N SER A 15 -11.05 15.87 -6.98
CA SER A 15 -12.23 16.70 -7.11
C SER A 15 -13.35 15.95 -7.84
N ARG A 16 -14.56 16.50 -7.79
CA ARG A 16 -15.70 15.92 -8.50
C ARG A 16 -15.53 15.94 -10.01
N LYS A 17 -14.65 16.78 -10.52
CA LYS A 17 -14.37 16.85 -11.94
C LYS A 17 -13.39 15.78 -12.39
N SER A 18 -12.76 15.10 -11.45
CA SER A 18 -11.82 14.05 -11.78
C SER A 18 -12.54 12.88 -12.43
N ARG A 19 -11.96 12.34 -13.50
CA ARG A 19 -12.51 11.17 -14.17
C ARG A 19 -12.02 9.91 -13.48
N VAL A 20 -12.95 9.09 -13.00
CA VAL A 20 -12.62 7.86 -12.29
C VAL A 20 -12.98 6.67 -13.16
N GLU A 21 -12.03 5.79 -13.37
CA GLU A 21 -12.20 4.55 -14.12
C GLU A 21 -11.66 3.39 -13.30
N THR A 22 -12.17 2.20 -13.53
CA THR A 22 -11.74 1.02 -12.77
C THR A 22 -11.45 -0.14 -13.71
N GLU A 23 -10.57 -1.04 -13.25
CA GLU A 23 -10.25 -2.26 -13.99
C GLU A 23 -10.11 -3.40 -12.98
N MET A 24 -10.82 -4.50 -13.23
CA MET A 24 -10.73 -5.66 -12.35
C MET A 24 -9.46 -6.46 -12.63
N VAL A 25 -8.77 -6.84 -11.57
CA VAL A 25 -7.55 -7.64 -11.65
C VAL A 25 -7.63 -8.68 -10.54
N LYS A 26 -7.92 -9.92 -10.90
CA LYS A 26 -8.12 -10.98 -9.91
C LYS A 26 -9.22 -10.58 -8.94
N SER A 27 -8.94 -10.53 -7.65
CA SER A 27 -9.93 -10.17 -6.64
C SER A 27 -9.88 -8.70 -6.25
N ALA A 28 -9.11 -7.90 -6.98
CA ALA A 28 -8.94 -6.48 -6.70
C ALA A 28 -9.50 -5.63 -7.84
N GLU A 29 -9.89 -4.41 -7.51
CA GLU A 29 -10.35 -3.44 -8.49
C GLU A 29 -9.34 -2.29 -8.48
N VAL A 30 -8.67 -2.06 -9.61
CA VAL A 30 -7.70 -0.96 -9.73
C VAL A 30 -8.44 0.29 -10.14
N ILE A 31 -8.18 1.38 -9.45
CA ILE A 31 -8.87 2.64 -9.65
C ILE A 31 -7.92 3.64 -10.29
N PHE A 32 -8.37 4.21 -11.41
CA PHE A 32 -7.62 5.23 -12.15
C PHE A 32 -8.34 6.56 -12.01
N VAL A 33 -7.58 7.60 -11.76
CA VAL A 33 -8.11 8.97 -11.72
C VAL A 33 -7.37 9.77 -12.79
N ASP A 34 -8.12 10.27 -13.73
CA ASP A 34 -7.59 11.03 -14.88
C ASP A 34 -6.47 10.24 -15.59
N GLY A 35 -6.69 8.93 -15.73
CA GLY A 35 -5.77 8.06 -16.43
C GLY A 35 -4.62 7.50 -15.60
N GLN A 36 -4.47 7.94 -14.36
CA GLN A 36 -3.39 7.45 -13.50
C GLN A 36 -3.92 6.44 -12.49
N PRO A 37 -3.25 5.30 -12.32
CA PRO A 37 -3.65 4.38 -11.25
C PRO A 37 -3.31 5.01 -9.91
N VAL A 38 -4.28 5.06 -9.00
CA VAL A 38 -4.07 5.70 -7.70
C VAL A 38 -4.28 4.74 -6.54
N ALA A 39 -5.16 3.75 -6.69
CA ALA A 39 -5.47 2.82 -5.60
C ALA A 39 -6.02 1.53 -6.16
N SER A 40 -6.09 0.52 -5.31
CA SER A 40 -6.90 -0.66 -5.59
C SER A 40 -7.93 -0.78 -4.48
N LYS A 41 -9.05 -1.40 -4.78
CA LYS A 41 -10.06 -1.71 -3.77
C LYS A 41 -10.05 -3.21 -3.58
N ARG A 42 -9.88 -3.63 -2.35
CA ARG A 42 -9.75 -5.03 -2.00
C ARG A 42 -10.54 -5.28 -0.73
N GLU A 43 -11.49 -6.21 -0.78
CA GLU A 43 -12.33 -6.52 0.38
C GLU A 43 -12.97 -5.27 0.97
N GLY A 44 -13.39 -4.35 0.11
CA GLY A 44 -14.04 -3.12 0.54
C GLY A 44 -13.11 -2.01 1.00
N GLN A 45 -11.81 -2.24 1.02
CA GLN A 45 -10.84 -1.25 1.49
C GLN A 45 -10.02 -0.70 0.32
N PHE A 46 -9.88 0.62 0.25
CA PHE A 46 -9.00 1.26 -0.72
C PHE A 46 -7.56 1.17 -0.22
N VAL A 47 -6.67 0.74 -1.11
CA VAL A 47 -5.24 0.56 -0.83
C VAL A 47 -4.48 1.35 -1.87
N PRO A 48 -3.63 2.31 -1.48
CA PRO A 48 -2.82 3.05 -2.46
C PRO A 48 -1.94 2.09 -3.26
N VAL A 49 -1.82 2.34 -4.56
CA VAL A 49 -0.90 1.53 -5.38
C VAL A 49 0.54 1.99 -5.12
N LEU A 50 1.48 1.08 -5.32
CA LEU A 50 2.90 1.33 -4.98
C LEU A 50 3.59 2.37 -5.85
N THR A 51 2.97 2.80 -6.93
CA THR A 51 3.49 3.92 -7.73
C THR A 51 2.92 5.26 -7.27
N ASN A 52 1.97 5.27 -6.36
CA ASN A 52 1.39 6.50 -5.83
C ASN A 52 2.18 6.94 -4.60
N THR A 53 3.39 7.46 -4.84
CA THR A 53 4.32 7.79 -3.76
C THR A 53 3.80 8.89 -2.84
N LEU A 54 2.99 9.81 -3.35
CA LEU A 54 2.41 10.85 -2.51
C LEU A 54 1.55 10.26 -1.40
N ALA A 55 0.73 9.27 -1.75
CA ALA A 55 -0.11 8.62 -0.76
C ALA A 55 0.74 7.78 0.20
N LEU A 56 1.73 7.05 -0.33
CA LEU A 56 2.55 6.17 0.48
C LEU A 56 3.37 6.95 1.51
N GLU A 57 3.84 8.13 1.13
CA GLU A 57 4.63 8.95 2.04
C GLU A 57 3.84 9.44 3.25
N LYS A 58 2.52 9.43 3.16
CA LYS A 58 1.67 9.84 4.27
C LYS A 58 1.29 8.69 5.20
N LEU A 59 1.63 7.47 4.85
CA LEU A 59 1.33 6.31 5.68
C LEU A 59 2.44 6.09 6.73
N PRO A 60 2.09 5.52 7.88
CA PRO A 60 3.11 5.04 8.81
C PRO A 60 3.98 4.00 8.13
N ARG A 61 5.23 3.90 8.55
CA ARG A 61 6.23 3.04 7.90
C ARG A 61 6.67 1.92 8.82
N ILE A 62 6.79 0.75 8.24
CA ILE A 62 7.38 -0.41 8.92
C ILE A 62 8.57 -0.84 8.08
N THR A 63 9.75 -0.78 8.69
CA THR A 63 11.00 -1.16 8.03
C THR A 63 11.28 -2.62 8.36
N VAL A 64 11.54 -3.41 7.31
CA VAL A 64 11.85 -4.84 7.47
C VAL A 64 13.30 -5.08 7.08
N ASP A 65 13.89 -6.15 7.63
CA ASP A 65 15.27 -6.51 7.31
C ASP A 65 15.36 -7.11 5.90
N MET A 66 16.60 -7.19 5.39
CA MET A 66 16.80 -7.66 4.01
C MET A 66 16.40 -9.13 3.85
N GLY A 67 16.47 -9.91 4.92
CA GLY A 67 16.04 -11.31 4.87
C GLY A 67 14.53 -11.46 4.70
N ALA A 68 13.76 -10.49 5.14
CA ALA A 68 12.31 -10.51 5.00
C ALA A 68 11.86 -10.06 3.60
N VAL A 69 12.68 -9.29 2.89
CA VAL A 69 12.29 -8.69 1.60
C VAL A 69 11.76 -9.73 0.58
N PRO A 70 12.46 -10.86 0.33
CA PRO A 70 11.93 -11.84 -0.63
C PRO A 70 10.56 -12.38 -0.26
N HIS A 71 10.30 -12.53 1.03
CA HIS A 71 9.01 -13.04 1.50
C HIS A 71 7.90 -12.00 1.29
N VAL A 72 8.20 -10.74 1.57
CA VAL A 72 7.25 -9.65 1.39
C VAL A 72 6.85 -9.51 -0.08
N VAL A 73 7.84 -9.50 -1.00
CA VAL A 73 7.55 -9.38 -2.42
C VAL A 73 7.09 -10.71 -3.03
N GLY A 74 7.04 -11.74 -2.25
CA GLY A 74 6.39 -13.01 -2.61
C GLY A 74 4.97 -13.10 -2.10
N GLY A 75 4.48 -12.07 -1.42
CA GLY A 75 3.10 -12.01 -0.96
C GLY A 75 2.87 -12.45 0.47
N ALA A 76 3.93 -12.83 1.19
CA ALA A 76 3.78 -13.27 2.56
C ALA A 76 3.41 -12.10 3.48
N ASP A 77 2.64 -12.41 4.51
CA ASP A 77 2.35 -11.42 5.54
C ASP A 77 3.61 -11.09 6.33
N ILE A 78 3.62 -9.93 6.96
CA ILE A 78 4.81 -9.46 7.67
C ILE A 78 4.82 -10.06 9.07
N MET A 79 5.94 -10.71 9.41
CA MET A 79 6.14 -11.38 10.69
C MET A 79 6.96 -10.48 11.62
N ALA A 80 6.65 -10.53 12.90
CA ALA A 80 7.30 -9.66 13.88
C ALA A 80 8.84 -9.74 13.86
N PRO A 81 9.46 -10.92 13.75
CA PRO A 81 10.93 -10.98 13.79
C PRO A 81 11.63 -10.23 12.65
N GLY A 82 10.94 -10.01 11.52
CA GLY A 82 11.55 -9.31 10.39
C GLY A 82 11.52 -7.79 10.51
N ILE A 83 10.86 -7.25 11.52
CA ILE A 83 10.69 -5.81 11.65
C ILE A 83 11.88 -5.19 12.36
N ARG A 84 12.44 -4.14 11.76
CA ARG A 84 13.57 -3.38 12.32
C ARG A 84 13.13 -2.08 12.94
N ARG A 85 12.10 -1.43 12.39
CA ARG A 85 11.67 -0.12 12.85
C ARG A 85 10.19 0.09 12.54
N VAL A 86 9.51 0.80 13.43
CA VAL A 86 8.12 1.22 13.23
C VAL A 86 8.11 2.74 13.41
N GLU A 87 7.61 3.46 12.40
CA GLU A 87 7.54 4.92 12.44
C GLU A 87 6.10 5.36 12.26
N GLY A 88 5.64 6.24 13.12
CA GLY A 88 4.27 6.75 13.10
C GLY A 88 3.38 6.03 14.09
N SER A 89 2.22 6.60 14.34
CA SER A 89 1.22 6.04 15.23
C SER A 89 0.03 5.53 14.42
N PHE A 90 -0.46 4.36 14.75
CA PHE A 90 -1.61 3.78 14.06
C PHE A 90 -2.31 2.77 14.97
N GLY A 91 -3.58 2.53 14.66
CA GLY A 91 -4.36 1.53 15.36
C GLY A 91 -4.48 0.25 14.58
N GLU A 92 -5.19 -0.72 15.15
CA GLU A 92 -5.51 -1.96 14.45
C GLU A 92 -6.23 -1.66 13.15
N LYS A 93 -5.94 -2.44 12.12
CA LYS A 93 -6.59 -2.38 10.81
C LYS A 93 -6.25 -1.16 9.97
N GLU A 94 -5.38 -0.31 10.44
CA GLU A 94 -4.94 0.83 9.64
C GLU A 94 -3.86 0.43 8.65
N LEU A 95 -3.78 1.16 7.56
CA LEU A 95 -2.80 0.89 6.52
C LEU A 95 -1.42 1.37 6.93
N VAL A 96 -0.41 0.60 6.55
CA VAL A 96 0.99 0.94 6.75
C VAL A 96 1.74 0.61 5.47
N VAL A 97 2.86 1.30 5.22
CA VAL A 97 3.72 0.97 4.09
C VAL A 97 4.94 0.22 4.61
N ILE A 98 5.35 -0.80 3.86
CA ILE A 98 6.50 -1.64 4.21
C ILE A 98 7.68 -1.21 3.36
N ILE A 99 8.81 -0.91 4.00
CA ILE A 99 10.02 -0.51 3.31
C ILE A 99 11.20 -1.39 3.75
N ASP A 100 12.24 -1.48 2.91
CA ASP A 100 13.42 -2.24 3.28
C ASP A 100 14.42 -1.38 4.07
N GLU A 101 15.22 -2.04 4.91
CA GLU A 101 16.15 -1.33 5.81
C GLU A 101 17.34 -0.73 5.08
N LYS A 102 17.68 -1.23 3.90
CA LYS A 102 18.89 -0.82 3.20
C LYS A 102 18.67 0.35 2.25
N HIS A 103 17.59 0.31 1.49
CA HIS A 103 17.33 1.32 0.45
C HIS A 103 16.07 2.14 0.73
N GLY A 104 15.25 1.76 1.68
CA GLY A 104 14.01 2.46 1.98
C GLY A 104 12.99 2.40 0.86
N LYS A 105 13.04 1.36 0.02
CA LYS A 105 12.10 1.23 -1.09
C LYS A 105 10.74 0.75 -0.62
N PHE A 106 9.69 1.27 -1.24
CA PHE A 106 8.34 0.82 -0.95
C PHE A 106 8.17 -0.60 -1.52
N LEU A 107 7.97 -1.57 -0.63
CA LEU A 107 7.83 -2.97 -1.00
C LEU A 107 6.38 -3.43 -1.04
N ALA A 108 5.56 -2.91 -0.14
CA ALA A 108 4.19 -3.37 0.02
C ALA A 108 3.37 -2.37 0.82
N VAL A 109 2.06 -2.51 0.70
CA VAL A 109 1.12 -1.82 1.59
C VAL A 109 0.37 -2.91 2.33
N GLY A 110 0.28 -2.76 3.64
CA GLY A 110 -0.38 -3.75 4.47
C GLY A 110 -1.38 -3.14 5.42
N ARG A 111 -2.13 -4.00 6.07
CA ARG A 111 -3.06 -3.60 7.13
C ARG A 111 -2.51 -4.13 8.43
N SER A 112 -2.23 -3.23 9.37
CA SER A 112 -1.69 -3.65 10.64
C SER A 112 -2.71 -4.44 11.44
N LEU A 113 -2.28 -5.54 12.03
CA LEU A 113 -3.15 -6.36 12.87
C LEU A 113 -3.12 -5.88 14.32
N LEU A 114 -2.16 -5.01 14.65
CA LEU A 114 -1.97 -4.50 16.01
C LEU A 114 -1.80 -2.99 15.95
N ALA A 115 -2.12 -2.33 17.07
CA ALA A 115 -1.78 -0.92 17.22
C ALA A 115 -0.26 -0.77 17.28
N SER A 116 0.26 0.40 16.90
CA SER A 116 1.70 0.61 16.82
C SER A 116 2.43 0.32 18.14
N GLY A 117 1.83 0.69 19.27
CA GLY A 117 2.44 0.42 20.57
C GLY A 117 2.59 -1.05 20.86
N GLU A 118 1.59 -1.86 20.49
CA GLU A 118 1.65 -3.30 20.67
C GLU A 118 2.62 -3.95 19.69
N LEU A 119 2.66 -3.42 18.47
CA LEU A 119 3.50 -3.99 17.43
C LEU A 119 4.97 -3.90 17.80
N THR A 120 5.39 -2.79 18.40
CA THR A 120 6.79 -2.57 18.78
C THR A 120 7.25 -3.53 19.88
N THR A 121 6.34 -4.10 20.65
CA THR A 121 6.70 -5.03 21.72
C THR A 121 6.44 -6.50 21.35
N THR A 122 5.81 -6.74 20.19
CA THR A 122 5.50 -8.10 19.75
C THR A 122 6.73 -8.73 19.11
N LYS A 123 7.07 -9.96 19.49
CA LYS A 123 8.30 -10.62 19.02
C LYS A 123 8.08 -11.81 18.14
N LYS A 124 6.86 -12.28 18.02
CA LYS A 124 6.53 -13.45 17.19
C LYS A 124 5.21 -13.28 16.49
N GLY A 125 5.05 -14.04 15.42
CA GLY A 125 3.80 -14.15 14.72
C GLY A 125 3.58 -13.09 13.66
N LYS A 126 2.46 -13.21 12.99
CA LYS A 126 2.05 -12.31 11.93
C LYS A 126 1.51 -11.03 12.54
N VAL A 127 2.02 -9.89 12.10
CA VAL A 127 1.62 -8.59 12.65
C VAL A 127 1.05 -7.64 11.60
N VAL A 128 1.30 -7.86 10.31
CA VAL A 128 0.73 -7.04 9.23
C VAL A 128 0.26 -7.96 8.12
N ALA A 129 -0.98 -7.77 7.67
CA ALA A 129 -1.50 -8.48 6.50
C ALA A 129 -1.01 -7.77 5.24
N ASN A 130 -0.42 -8.53 4.32
CA ASN A 130 0.12 -7.98 3.08
C ASN A 130 -1.02 -7.84 2.06
N LEU A 131 -1.34 -6.61 1.69
CA LEU A 131 -2.47 -6.34 0.79
C LEU A 131 -2.05 -6.10 -0.66
N HIS A 132 -0.87 -5.52 -0.85
CA HIS A 132 -0.38 -5.16 -2.19
C HIS A 132 1.13 -5.09 -2.12
N TYR A 133 1.82 -5.73 -3.06
CA TYR A 133 3.28 -5.83 -3.01
C TYR A 133 3.86 -5.75 -4.41
N VAL A 134 5.13 -5.44 -4.50
CA VAL A 134 5.86 -5.39 -5.77
C VAL A 134 5.80 -6.78 -6.42
N GLY A 135 5.28 -6.83 -7.64
CA GLY A 135 5.17 -8.08 -8.39
C GLY A 135 3.82 -8.76 -8.30
N ASP A 136 2.87 -8.22 -7.55
CA ASP A 136 1.53 -8.82 -7.50
C ASP A 136 0.72 -8.44 -8.76
N PRO A 137 -0.48 -9.01 -8.95
CA PRO A 137 -1.27 -8.71 -10.15
C PRO A 137 -1.61 -7.23 -10.31
N VAL A 138 -1.85 -6.52 -9.21
CA VAL A 138 -2.12 -5.08 -9.27
C VAL A 138 -0.87 -4.33 -9.73
N TRP A 139 0.29 -4.70 -9.19
CA TRP A 139 1.57 -4.12 -9.60
C TRP A 139 1.79 -4.27 -11.10
N ASP A 140 1.51 -5.46 -11.64
CA ASP A 140 1.71 -5.73 -13.06
C ASP A 140 0.84 -4.81 -13.92
N VAL A 141 -0.40 -4.57 -13.52
CA VAL A 141 -1.28 -3.66 -14.24
C VAL A 141 -0.76 -2.24 -14.14
N VAL A 142 -0.40 -1.80 -12.93
CA VAL A 142 0.05 -0.44 -12.68
C VAL A 142 1.32 -0.12 -13.46
N LYS A 143 2.27 -1.06 -13.48
CA LYS A 143 3.54 -0.87 -14.18
C LYS A 143 3.41 -0.95 -15.69
N SER A 144 2.40 -1.61 -16.20
CA SER A 144 2.20 -1.75 -17.64
C SER A 144 1.48 -0.54 -18.25
N GLN A 145 0.93 0.34 -17.42
CA GLN A 145 0.21 1.50 -17.93
C GLN A 145 1.18 2.53 -18.49
N PRO A 146 0.87 3.09 -19.66
CA PRO A 146 1.70 4.19 -20.16
C PRO A 146 1.52 5.43 -19.29
N PRO A 147 2.47 6.35 -19.31
CA PRO A 147 2.29 7.60 -18.58
C PRO A 147 1.02 8.29 -19.03
N SER A 148 0.24 8.79 -18.08
CA SER A 148 -1.07 9.34 -18.35
C SER A 148 -1.03 10.53 -19.28
N HIS A 149 -0.03 11.36 -19.15
CA HIS A 149 0.09 12.55 -19.98
C HIS A 149 0.38 12.21 -21.42
N SER A 150 0.91 11.03 -21.68
CA SER A 150 1.22 10.65 -23.06
C SER A 150 -0.06 10.48 -23.87
N GLY A 151 -1.15 10.28 -23.19
CA GLY A 151 -2.43 10.25 -23.85
C GLY A 151 -2.93 11.63 -24.15
N SER A 152 -2.24 12.53 -23.68
CA SER A 152 -2.61 13.91 -23.90
C SER A 152 -2.37 14.28 -25.32
#